data_7be04d60f7b80caa47188d52aa910118
#
_entry.id   7be04d60f7b80caa47188d52aa910118
#
_cell.length_a   1.000
_cell.length_b   1.000
_cell.length_c   1.000
_cell.angle_alpha   90.00
_cell.angle_beta   90.00
_cell.angle_gamma   90.00
#
_symmetry.space_group_name_H-M   'P 1'
#
loop_
_entity.id
_entity.type
_entity.pdbx_description
1 polymer ?
#
loop_
_entity_poly.entity_id
_entity_poly.type
_entity_poly.pdbx_seq_one_letter_code
_entity_poly.pdbx_strand_id
1 'polypeptide(L)'
;LFRIGYIVRVIIEDESIFSAMEKQYINSVILGEDMSFFWSHNQDKDDGKRHLYHTLINRDTQQIHSSYAAFFKELTTKFIKKHKLDFRVFLGGYINLTFPMKEKGTPHCAHDFPHQQIIMYLNKSKGGSTAILSDKRKIIKTIEPKQFKMVSFDGNYLHYQNYPNEGRRVTVAITFI
;
A
#
# COMPACT_ATOMS: atom_id res chain seq x y z
N LEU A 1 -30.28 1.94 -23.21
CA LEU A 1 -29.46 3.10 -22.82
C LEU A 1 -28.70 2.71 -21.56
N PHE A 2 -27.46 2.23 -21.70
CA PHE A 2 -26.56 2.01 -20.55
C PHE A 2 -26.06 3.38 -20.11
N ARG A 3 -26.49 3.85 -18.92
CA ARG A 3 -25.83 4.96 -18.23
C ARG A 3 -24.44 4.47 -17.83
N ILE A 4 -23.41 4.92 -18.56
CA ILE A 4 -22.03 4.86 -18.09
C ILE A 4 -21.97 5.87 -16.93
N GLY A 5 -22.20 5.33 -15.70
CA GLY A 5 -21.98 6.12 -14.49
C GLY A 5 -20.50 6.49 -14.47
N TYR A 6 -20.18 7.77 -14.48
CA TYR A 6 -18.85 8.25 -14.12
C TYR A 6 -18.58 7.75 -12.70
N ILE A 7 -17.78 6.69 -12.58
CA ILE A 7 -17.23 6.28 -11.28
C ILE A 7 -16.34 7.44 -10.88
N VAL A 8 -16.79 8.23 -9.92
CA VAL A 8 -15.95 9.24 -9.28
C VAL A 8 -14.82 8.44 -8.61
N ARG A 9 -13.64 8.50 -9.19
CA ARG A 9 -12.43 7.85 -8.69
C ARG A 9 -11.98 8.58 -7.41
N VAL A 10 -12.55 8.20 -6.28
CA VAL A 10 -12.35 8.87 -4.99
C VAL A 10 -11.07 8.36 -4.36
N ILE A 11 -10.21 9.28 -3.91
CA ILE A 11 -9.09 8.98 -3.04
C ILE A 11 -9.56 9.22 -1.60
N ILE A 12 -9.52 8.19 -0.76
CA ILE A 12 -10.00 8.22 0.62
C ILE A 12 -8.79 8.13 1.55
N GLU A 13 -8.64 9.08 2.45
CA GLU A 13 -7.64 9.06 3.54
C GLU A 13 -8.35 8.91 4.88
N ASP A 14 -7.89 7.99 5.75
CA ASP A 14 -8.48 7.75 7.07
C ASP A 14 -7.40 7.43 8.12
N GLU A 15 -7.45 8.09 9.25
CA GLU A 15 -6.51 7.94 10.37
C GLU A 15 -7.15 7.26 11.60
N SER A 16 -8.42 6.87 11.51
CA SER A 16 -9.22 6.40 12.64
C SER A 16 -9.56 4.90 12.61
N ILE A 17 -8.94 4.14 11.68
CA ILE A 17 -9.21 2.71 11.53
C ILE A 17 -8.57 1.87 12.65
N PHE A 18 -7.36 2.25 13.05
CA PHE A 18 -6.58 1.47 14.00
C PHE A 18 -7.00 1.73 15.45
N SER A 19 -7.39 0.68 16.15
CA SER A 19 -7.58 0.70 17.61
C SER A 19 -6.23 0.83 18.35
N ALA A 20 -6.28 1.10 19.65
CA ALA A 20 -5.08 1.18 20.50
C ALA A 20 -4.29 -0.15 20.51
N MET A 21 -4.98 -1.28 20.59
CA MET A 21 -4.35 -2.61 20.57
C MET A 21 -3.66 -2.92 19.24
N GLU A 22 -4.27 -2.56 18.10
CA GLU A 22 -3.68 -2.75 16.78
C GLU A 22 -2.45 -1.87 16.57
N LYS A 23 -2.48 -0.63 17.06
CA LYS A 23 -1.32 0.27 17.06
C LYS A 23 -0.17 -0.30 17.90
N GLN A 24 -0.47 -0.85 19.07
CA GLN A 24 0.51 -1.51 19.93
C GLN A 24 1.10 -2.74 19.23
N TYR A 25 0.26 -3.61 18.66
CA TYR A 25 0.71 -4.78 17.90
C TYR A 25 1.64 -4.42 16.74
N ILE A 26 1.29 -3.40 15.96
CA ILE A 26 2.15 -2.92 14.88
C ILE A 26 3.50 -2.46 15.41
N ASN A 27 3.51 -1.67 16.49
CA ASN A 27 4.75 -1.13 17.05
C ASN A 27 5.65 -2.22 17.65
N SER A 28 5.08 -3.22 18.33
CA SER A 28 5.84 -4.26 19.04
C SER A 28 6.21 -5.46 18.16
N VAL A 29 5.36 -5.82 17.20
CA VAL A 29 5.55 -7.02 16.37
C VAL A 29 6.00 -6.68 14.96
N ILE A 30 5.21 -5.86 14.25
CA ILE A 30 5.49 -5.59 12.82
C ILE A 30 6.71 -4.68 12.63
N LEU A 31 6.92 -3.73 13.53
CA LEU A 31 8.08 -2.83 13.53
C LEU A 31 9.21 -3.33 14.43
N GLY A 32 9.02 -4.47 15.10
CA GLY A 32 9.98 -5.12 15.98
C GLY A 32 11.15 -5.77 15.24
N GLU A 33 12.07 -6.35 16.02
CA GLU A 33 13.32 -6.93 15.51
C GLU A 33 13.12 -8.27 14.81
N ASP A 34 12.07 -9.02 15.16
CA ASP A 34 11.83 -10.37 14.64
C ASP A 34 11.13 -10.38 13.27
N MET A 35 10.76 -9.21 12.71
CA MET A 35 10.09 -9.13 11.44
C MET A 35 11.05 -9.37 10.28
N SER A 36 10.85 -10.49 9.57
CA SER A 36 11.68 -10.85 8.43
C SER A 36 11.26 -10.09 7.17
N PHE A 37 12.23 -9.52 6.47
CA PHE A 37 12.06 -8.89 5.16
C PHE A 37 12.97 -9.54 4.13
N PHE A 38 12.51 -9.62 2.90
CA PHE A 38 13.23 -10.21 1.78
C PHE A 38 13.61 -9.15 0.77
N TRP A 39 14.75 -9.33 0.12
CA TRP A 39 15.18 -8.46 -0.96
C TRP A 39 14.25 -8.62 -2.16
N SER A 40 13.77 -7.50 -2.72
CA SER A 40 13.02 -7.53 -3.96
C SER A 40 13.97 -7.58 -5.14
N HIS A 41 14.05 -8.73 -5.78
CA HIS A 41 14.59 -8.84 -7.12
C HIS A 41 13.46 -8.60 -8.10
N ASN A 42 13.35 -7.42 -8.67
CA ASN A 42 12.59 -7.24 -9.88
C ASN A 42 13.40 -7.86 -11.01
N GLN A 43 13.07 -9.11 -11.38
CA GLN A 43 13.85 -9.92 -12.32
C GLN A 43 14.03 -9.27 -13.70
N ASP A 44 13.16 -8.33 -14.08
CA ASP A 44 13.15 -7.73 -15.40
C ASP A 44 13.81 -6.34 -15.48
N LYS A 45 14.09 -5.71 -14.37
CA LYS A 45 14.75 -4.38 -14.32
C LYS A 45 15.47 -4.24 -13.00
N ASP A 46 16.75 -4.53 -12.98
CA ASP A 46 17.64 -4.03 -11.93
C ASP A 46 17.74 -2.51 -12.09
N ASP A 47 16.72 -1.82 -11.57
CA ASP A 47 16.66 -0.36 -11.57
C ASP A 47 17.48 0.26 -10.42
N GLY A 48 18.32 -0.57 -9.75
CA GLY A 48 19.14 -0.18 -8.62
C GLY A 48 18.34 0.19 -7.35
N LYS A 49 17.01 0.06 -7.39
CA LYS A 49 16.15 0.48 -6.29
C LYS A 49 16.09 -0.55 -5.18
N ARG A 50 16.53 -0.14 -4.03
CA ARG A 50 16.65 -0.99 -2.85
C ARG A 50 15.38 -0.89 -2.01
N HIS A 51 14.50 -1.89 -2.12
CA HIS A 51 13.44 -2.07 -1.16
C HIS A 51 13.36 -3.52 -0.69
N LEU A 52 12.96 -3.70 0.54
CA LEU A 52 12.70 -4.99 1.13
C LEU A 52 11.19 -5.17 1.24
N TYR A 53 10.73 -6.40 1.14
CA TYR A 53 9.30 -6.71 1.27
C TYR A 53 9.08 -7.97 2.10
N HIS A 54 7.90 -8.07 2.66
CA HIS A 54 7.38 -9.28 3.28
C HIS A 54 6.02 -9.58 2.64
N THR A 55 5.92 -10.75 1.98
CA THR A 55 4.69 -11.14 1.29
C THR A 55 3.64 -11.60 2.30
N LEU A 56 2.49 -10.93 2.29
CA LEU A 56 1.30 -11.33 3.04
C LEU A 56 0.42 -12.28 2.21
N ILE A 57 0.09 -11.82 1.00
CA ILE A 57 -0.71 -12.52 0.00
C ILE A 57 0.04 -12.45 -1.31
N ASN A 58 0.36 -13.58 -1.90
CA ASN A 58 1.03 -13.63 -3.18
C ASN A 58 0.08 -13.13 -4.29
N ARG A 59 0.56 -12.19 -5.12
CA ARG A 59 -0.25 -11.56 -6.17
C ARG A 59 -0.67 -12.53 -7.26
N ASP A 60 0.21 -13.46 -7.63
CA ASP A 60 0.00 -14.34 -8.79
C ASP A 60 -0.88 -15.53 -8.44
N THR A 61 -0.75 -16.03 -7.22
CA THR A 61 -1.46 -17.24 -6.75
C THR A 61 -2.60 -16.94 -5.77
N GLN A 62 -2.69 -15.71 -5.23
CA GLN A 62 -3.57 -15.28 -4.12
C GLN A 62 -3.41 -16.11 -2.84
N GLN A 63 -2.37 -16.91 -2.74
CA GLN A 63 -2.07 -17.70 -1.55
C GLN A 63 -1.56 -16.84 -0.40
N ILE A 64 -1.95 -17.21 0.82
CA ILE A 64 -1.44 -16.60 2.05
C ILE A 64 -0.03 -17.13 2.30
N HIS A 65 0.93 -16.20 2.39
CA HIS A 65 2.35 -16.51 2.63
C HIS A 65 2.82 -16.17 4.04
N SER A 66 2.01 -15.46 4.82
CA SER A 66 2.40 -14.97 6.12
C SER A 66 1.27 -15.08 7.13
N SER A 67 1.60 -15.43 8.37
CA SER A 67 0.65 -15.41 9.50
C SER A 67 0.11 -13.99 9.78
N TYR A 68 0.83 -12.94 9.41
CA TYR A 68 0.39 -11.55 9.54
C TYR A 68 -0.72 -11.15 8.55
N ALA A 69 -0.96 -11.97 7.52
CA ALA A 69 -1.98 -11.67 6.51
C ALA A 69 -3.38 -11.53 7.11
N ALA A 70 -3.74 -12.37 8.09
CA ALA A 70 -5.04 -12.30 8.77
C ALA A 70 -5.27 -10.93 9.42
N PHE A 71 -4.28 -10.42 10.13
CA PHE A 71 -4.33 -9.11 10.79
C PHE A 71 -4.54 -7.97 9.80
N PHE A 72 -3.77 -7.93 8.72
CA PHE A 72 -3.90 -6.86 7.72
C PHE A 72 -5.16 -6.99 6.86
N LYS A 73 -5.65 -8.20 6.61
CA LYS A 73 -6.97 -8.41 5.98
C LYS A 73 -8.10 -7.86 6.86
N GLU A 74 -8.03 -8.05 8.17
CA GLU A 74 -9.03 -7.52 9.10
C GLU A 74 -9.04 -5.97 9.08
N LEU A 75 -7.87 -5.33 9.17
CA LEU A 75 -7.75 -3.87 9.06
C LEU A 75 -8.31 -3.34 7.74
N THR A 76 -7.97 -4.02 6.64
CA THR A 76 -8.49 -3.68 5.32
C THR A 76 -10.01 -3.81 5.28
N THR A 77 -10.55 -4.89 5.85
CA THR A 77 -12.01 -5.12 5.91
C THR A 77 -12.73 -4.05 6.74
N LYS A 78 -12.13 -3.60 7.86
CA LYS A 78 -12.66 -2.45 8.64
C LYS A 78 -12.76 -1.18 7.80
N PHE A 79 -11.70 -0.88 7.04
CA PHE A 79 -11.67 0.27 6.13
C PHE A 79 -12.75 0.16 5.05
N ILE A 80 -12.82 -1.00 4.36
CA ILE A 80 -13.80 -1.28 3.32
C ILE A 80 -15.23 -1.09 3.83
N LYS A 81 -15.57 -1.68 4.99
CA LYS A 81 -16.90 -1.56 5.61
C LYS A 81 -17.23 -0.12 5.99
N LYS A 82 -16.28 0.60 6.60
CA LYS A 82 -16.48 2.00 7.01
C LYS A 82 -16.78 2.91 5.82
N HIS A 83 -16.06 2.72 4.73
CA HIS A 83 -16.16 3.57 3.54
C HIS A 83 -17.10 3.00 2.47
N LYS A 84 -17.78 1.87 2.75
CA LYS A 84 -18.76 1.22 1.86
C LYS A 84 -18.17 0.93 0.47
N LEU A 85 -16.92 0.46 0.44
CA LEU A 85 -16.28 0.04 -0.80
C LEU A 85 -16.78 -1.34 -1.23
N ASP A 86 -16.89 -1.55 -2.52
CA ASP A 86 -17.17 -2.87 -3.07
C ASP A 86 -16.00 -3.82 -2.78
N PHE A 87 -16.33 -5.06 -2.40
CA PHE A 87 -15.34 -6.07 -2.08
C PHE A 87 -15.81 -7.46 -2.49
N ARG A 88 -14.94 -8.18 -3.17
CA ARG A 88 -15.16 -9.59 -3.54
C ARG A 88 -14.01 -10.48 -3.04
N VAL A 89 -12.76 -10.11 -3.36
CA VAL A 89 -11.58 -10.93 -3.05
C VAL A 89 -10.32 -10.07 -2.90
N PHE A 90 -9.41 -10.51 -2.03
CA PHE A 90 -8.05 -9.95 -1.96
C PHE A 90 -7.20 -10.53 -3.07
N LEU A 91 -6.46 -9.68 -3.78
CA LEU A 91 -5.63 -10.04 -4.92
C LEU A 91 -4.15 -10.19 -4.55
N GLY A 92 -3.66 -9.35 -3.64
CA GLY A 92 -2.27 -9.36 -3.20
C GLY A 92 -2.04 -8.47 -1.99
N GLY A 93 -0.95 -8.70 -1.27
CA GLY A 93 -0.62 -7.90 -0.11
C GLY A 93 0.86 -8.04 0.26
N TYR A 94 1.51 -6.90 0.53
CA TYR A 94 2.93 -6.83 0.88
C TYR A 94 3.17 -5.78 1.96
N ILE A 95 4.06 -6.09 2.92
CA ILE A 95 4.68 -5.09 3.77
C ILE A 95 5.96 -4.65 3.07
N ASN A 96 6.10 -3.36 2.81
CA ASN A 96 7.24 -2.79 2.12
C ASN A 96 8.09 -1.98 3.10
N LEU A 97 9.39 -2.20 3.08
CA LEU A 97 10.38 -1.46 3.84
C LEU A 97 11.33 -0.75 2.88
N THR A 98 11.39 0.56 2.95
CA THR A 98 12.24 1.39 2.10
C THR A 98 13.10 2.33 2.91
N PHE A 99 14.27 2.66 2.37
CA PHE A 99 15.28 3.53 2.96
C PHE A 99 15.50 4.78 2.09
N PRO A 100 16.23 5.79 2.58
CA PRO A 100 16.54 6.99 1.81
C PRO A 100 17.21 6.66 0.48
N MET A 101 16.70 7.27 -0.59
CA MET A 101 17.27 7.21 -1.93
C MET A 101 17.05 8.55 -2.64
N LYS A 102 17.94 8.89 -3.58
CA LYS A 102 17.84 10.14 -4.36
C LYS A 102 16.75 10.05 -5.44
N GLU A 103 16.55 8.85 -6.01
CA GLU A 103 15.58 8.63 -7.06
C GLU A 103 14.17 8.53 -6.47
N LYS A 104 13.18 8.71 -7.36
CA LYS A 104 11.78 8.43 -7.08
C LYS A 104 11.45 6.97 -7.45
N GLY A 105 10.42 6.43 -6.85
CA GLY A 105 9.86 5.15 -7.28
C GLY A 105 9.39 5.19 -8.73
N THR A 106 9.38 4.04 -9.40
CA THR A 106 8.86 3.94 -10.77
C THR A 106 7.34 3.97 -10.74
N PRO A 107 6.67 4.84 -11.53
CA PRO A 107 5.23 4.80 -11.67
C PRO A 107 4.75 3.46 -12.20
N HIS A 108 3.80 2.85 -11.49
CA HIS A 108 3.23 1.54 -11.85
C HIS A 108 1.77 1.42 -11.40
N CYS A 109 1.07 0.44 -11.94
CA CYS A 109 -0.16 -0.13 -11.41
C CYS A 109 0.15 -1.52 -10.84
N ALA A 110 -0.59 -1.94 -9.82
CA ALA A 110 -0.38 -3.26 -9.23
C ALA A 110 -0.87 -4.40 -10.15
N HIS A 111 -1.93 -4.15 -10.93
CA HIS A 111 -2.50 -5.08 -11.90
C HIS A 111 -2.86 -4.34 -13.19
N ASP A 112 -3.07 -5.06 -14.28
CA ASP A 112 -3.49 -4.56 -15.59
C ASP A 112 -5.01 -4.57 -15.80
N PHE A 113 -5.77 -4.90 -14.75
CA PHE A 113 -7.23 -4.91 -14.74
C PHE A 113 -7.79 -4.05 -13.60
N PRO A 114 -9.09 -3.68 -13.61
CA PRO A 114 -9.69 -2.85 -12.58
C PRO A 114 -9.60 -3.48 -11.19
N HIS A 115 -9.07 -2.71 -10.23
CA HIS A 115 -8.91 -3.10 -8.83
C HIS A 115 -8.85 -1.89 -7.92
N GLN A 116 -8.97 -2.12 -6.62
CA GLN A 116 -8.74 -1.12 -5.59
C GLN A 116 -7.38 -1.34 -4.94
N GLN A 117 -6.73 -0.24 -4.59
CA GLN A 117 -5.46 -0.22 -3.85
C GLN A 117 -5.67 0.42 -2.49
N ILE A 118 -5.20 -0.24 -1.44
CA ILE A 118 -5.07 0.35 -0.10
C ILE A 118 -3.58 0.40 0.27
N ILE A 119 -3.17 1.54 0.83
CA ILE A 119 -1.85 1.73 1.45
C ILE A 119 -2.05 2.08 2.92
N MET A 120 -1.34 1.39 3.81
CA MET A 120 -1.28 1.68 5.24
C MET A 120 0.13 2.15 5.59
N TYR A 121 0.24 3.29 6.26
CA TYR A 121 1.53 3.81 6.75
C TYR A 121 1.74 3.35 8.19
N LEU A 122 2.75 2.50 8.42
CA LEU A 122 2.89 1.83 9.72
C LEU A 122 3.80 2.57 10.70
N ASN A 123 4.74 3.37 10.21
CA ASN A 123 5.67 4.10 11.07
C ASN A 123 5.67 5.61 10.77
N LYS A 124 6.24 6.38 11.69
CA LYS A 124 6.59 7.77 11.42
C LYS A 124 7.74 7.81 10.42
N SER A 125 7.60 8.60 9.37
CA SER A 125 8.60 8.78 8.33
C SER A 125 8.75 10.26 8.00
N LYS A 126 9.98 10.72 7.82
CA LYS A 126 10.25 12.05 7.27
C LYS A 126 10.35 11.94 5.74
N GLY A 127 9.41 12.51 5.02
CA GLY A 127 9.25 12.26 3.59
C GLY A 127 8.71 10.86 3.29
N GLY A 128 8.83 10.41 2.06
CA GLY A 128 8.30 9.12 1.64
C GLY A 128 6.83 9.17 1.27
N SER A 129 6.37 10.27 0.67
CA SER A 129 5.00 10.42 0.19
C SER A 129 4.68 9.43 -0.94
N THR A 130 3.39 9.19 -1.16
CA THR A 130 2.89 8.46 -2.33
C THR A 130 2.29 9.45 -3.32
N ALA A 131 2.77 9.46 -4.56
CA ALA A 131 2.22 10.27 -5.63
C ALA A 131 1.27 9.44 -6.50
N ILE A 132 0.08 9.97 -6.74
CA ILE A 132 -0.93 9.40 -7.63
C ILE A 132 -0.98 10.26 -8.89
N LEU A 133 -0.97 9.62 -10.05
CA LEU A 133 -0.89 10.26 -11.34
C LEU A 133 -2.19 10.10 -12.13
N SER A 134 -2.50 11.11 -12.95
CA SER A 134 -3.52 10.99 -13.99
C SER A 134 -3.02 10.12 -15.15
N ASP A 135 -3.94 9.80 -16.09
CA ASP A 135 -3.62 9.10 -17.33
C ASP A 135 -2.58 9.89 -18.19
N LYS A 136 -2.51 11.21 -18.02
CA LYS A 136 -1.50 12.08 -18.64
C LYS A 136 -0.19 12.15 -17.85
N ARG A 137 0.02 11.25 -16.87
CA ARG A 137 1.17 11.20 -15.97
C ARG A 137 1.44 12.47 -15.16
N LYS A 138 0.43 13.32 -14.96
CA LYS A 138 0.51 14.48 -14.06
C LYS A 138 0.11 14.05 -12.65
N ILE A 139 0.81 14.56 -11.63
CA ILE A 139 0.45 14.32 -10.23
C ILE A 139 -0.91 14.97 -9.97
N ILE A 140 -1.89 14.17 -9.57
CA ILE A 140 -3.22 14.61 -9.16
C ILE A 140 -3.36 14.66 -7.64
N LYS A 141 -2.56 13.87 -6.93
CA LYS A 141 -2.54 13.85 -5.47
C LYS A 141 -1.17 13.41 -4.98
N THR A 142 -0.67 14.09 -3.96
CA THR A 142 0.45 13.65 -3.13
C THR A 142 -0.08 13.34 -1.75
N ILE A 143 0.21 12.15 -1.24
CA ILE A 143 -0.22 11.67 0.06
C ILE A 143 0.98 11.63 0.98
N GLU A 144 1.00 12.54 1.96
CA GLU A 144 2.06 12.55 2.96
C GLU A 144 1.90 11.39 3.94
N PRO A 145 3.01 10.69 4.29
CA PRO A 145 2.97 9.59 5.24
C PRO A 145 2.64 10.13 6.63
N LYS A 146 1.69 9.47 7.27
CA LYS A 146 1.38 9.66 8.69
C LYS A 146 1.16 8.29 9.30
N GLN A 147 1.84 8.00 10.41
CA GLN A 147 1.69 6.72 11.08
C GLN A 147 0.22 6.42 11.38
N PHE A 148 -0.23 5.21 11.06
CA PHE A 148 -1.60 4.72 11.20
C PHE A 148 -2.63 5.39 10.27
N LYS A 149 -2.19 6.07 9.22
CA LYS A 149 -3.06 6.49 8.13
C LYS A 149 -3.25 5.35 7.14
N MET A 150 -4.49 5.16 6.70
CA MET A 150 -4.84 4.32 5.56
C MET A 150 -5.32 5.19 4.41
N VAL A 151 -5.01 4.77 3.19
CA VAL A 151 -5.43 5.46 1.97
C VAL A 151 -5.92 4.45 0.97
N SER A 152 -7.08 4.69 0.37
CA SER A 152 -7.60 3.90 -0.74
C SER A 152 -7.75 4.75 -1.98
N PHE A 153 -7.47 4.16 -3.14
CA PHE A 153 -7.67 4.74 -4.45
C PHE A 153 -7.89 3.66 -5.52
N ASP A 154 -8.43 4.07 -6.66
CA ASP A 154 -8.57 3.22 -7.84
C ASP A 154 -7.19 2.75 -8.31
N GLY A 155 -6.94 1.46 -8.26
CA GLY A 155 -5.65 0.85 -8.61
C GLY A 155 -5.22 1.05 -10.07
N ASN A 156 -6.13 1.48 -10.96
CA ASN A 156 -5.78 1.86 -12.33
C ASN A 156 -5.00 3.18 -12.42
N TYR A 157 -4.96 3.97 -11.35
CA TYR A 157 -4.05 5.11 -11.30
C TYR A 157 -2.61 4.65 -11.23
N LEU A 158 -1.77 5.16 -12.13
CA LEU A 158 -0.33 5.08 -11.96
C LEU A 158 0.03 5.78 -10.64
N HIS A 159 0.84 5.11 -9.84
CA HIS A 159 1.32 5.67 -8.59
C HIS A 159 2.78 5.26 -8.35
N TYR A 160 3.48 6.07 -7.57
CA TYR A 160 4.83 5.74 -7.12
C TYR A 160 5.07 6.26 -5.71
N GLN A 161 6.05 5.65 -5.04
CA GLN A 161 6.53 6.13 -3.77
C GLN A 161 7.70 7.09 -3.95
N ASN A 162 7.74 8.16 -3.17
CA ASN A 162 8.97 8.85 -2.84
C ASN A 162 9.65 8.10 -1.71
N TYR A 163 10.97 8.09 -1.69
CA TYR A 163 11.71 7.48 -0.58
C TYR A 163 11.77 8.44 0.62
N PRO A 164 11.92 7.93 1.85
CA PRO A 164 12.08 8.79 3.00
C PRO A 164 13.37 9.60 2.90
N ASN A 165 13.40 10.77 3.54
CA ASN A 165 14.59 11.62 3.58
C ASN A 165 15.64 11.09 4.57
N GLU A 166 15.16 10.40 5.63
CA GLU A 166 15.99 9.77 6.66
C GLU A 166 15.25 8.56 7.25
N GLY A 167 16.01 7.65 7.88
CA GLY A 167 15.47 6.49 8.56
C GLY A 167 14.86 5.46 7.60
N ARG A 168 13.65 5.00 7.91
CA ARG A 168 12.93 3.98 7.14
C ARG A 168 11.46 4.37 6.95
N ARG A 169 10.86 3.87 5.89
CA ARG A 169 9.42 3.93 5.63
C ARG A 169 8.88 2.51 5.53
N VAL A 170 7.92 2.18 6.38
CA VAL A 170 7.22 0.89 6.39
C VAL A 170 5.77 1.11 6.01
N THR A 171 5.32 0.42 4.98
CA THR A 171 3.92 0.49 4.51
C THR A 171 3.40 -0.89 4.19
N VAL A 172 2.10 -1.07 4.29
CA VAL A 172 1.40 -2.22 3.70
C VAL A 172 0.66 -1.75 2.46
N ALA A 173 0.81 -2.50 1.38
CA ALA A 173 0.01 -2.34 0.17
C ALA A 173 -0.86 -3.58 0.00
N ILE A 174 -2.17 -3.40 -0.11
CA ILE A 174 -3.15 -4.47 -0.36
C ILE A 174 -4.00 -4.09 -1.55
N THR A 175 -4.21 -5.06 -2.45
CA THR A 175 -5.10 -4.94 -3.60
C THR A 175 -6.29 -5.88 -3.47
N PHE A 176 -7.45 -5.45 -3.97
CA PHE A 176 -8.71 -6.22 -3.95
C PHE A 176 -9.66 -5.78 -5.06
N ILE A 177 -10.65 -6.62 -5.36
CA ILE A 177 -11.82 -6.33 -6.20
C ILE A 177 -13.11 -6.68 -5.46
#